data_a5e7c757b01587cb80b6bde11fa001da
#
_entry.id   a5e7c757b01587cb80b6bde11fa001da
#
_cell.length_a   1.000
_cell.length_b   1.000
_cell.length_c   1.000
_cell.angle_alpha   90.00
_cell.angle_beta   90.00
_cell.angle_gamma   90.00
#
_symmetry.space_group_name_H-M   'P 1'
#
loop_
_entity.id
_entity.type
_entity.pdbx_description
1 polymer ?
#
loop_
_entity_poly.entity_id
_entity_poly.type
_entity_poly.pdbx_seq_one_letter_code
_entity_poly.pdbx_strand_id
1 'polypeptide(L)'
;MKKYLADMLNSPDLLEGSQKKISNFYLFVNIVLIFFTPILLYIELVSNGFYQGYITAFSFLDRFIILFFTIDLVLRIYAAEKKFKYFFSINGVIDVLSVVPEWIAIYLGVGGNSAWLRVLRLFRVGKLVSAKKGSGFLSGFTGVVAVMSVAIISVKVLVLIIESYGWLPKFDNISLVLGLVSFSLAMLLGTKLSVVNGRLNDLEDSLTSIVAGIKVFWFTNKDSRPHLKRWIIAFHKLLKNPDAEAVSNMRKETNLLYESIGDDGINPNLVNFSRDVAFVTNTSITEVNPFYEKFLKEVTIVFTVVVVGAVPVITGLVASLILSYIFFGMFFLIEDMDHPLDYSDESLITVNLDPLEELIENLSINN
;
A
#
# COMPACT_ATOMS: atom_id res chain seq x y z
N MET A 1 21.24 -6.24 -24.44
CA MET A 1 21.48 -7.04 -23.24
C MET A 1 21.42 -6.23 -21.95
N LYS A 2 22.20 -5.13 -21.80
CA LYS A 2 22.17 -4.30 -20.56
C LYS A 2 20.78 -3.70 -20.27
N LYS A 3 20.10 -3.12 -21.26
CA LYS A 3 18.75 -2.57 -21.11
C LYS A 3 17.76 -3.63 -20.70
N TYR A 4 17.78 -4.80 -21.34
CA TYR A 4 16.94 -5.94 -20.97
C TYR A 4 17.15 -6.39 -19.52
N LEU A 5 18.42 -6.47 -19.06
CA LEU A 5 18.72 -6.78 -17.66
C LEU A 5 18.21 -5.70 -16.68
N ALA A 6 18.35 -4.44 -17.06
CA ALA A 6 17.82 -3.33 -16.23
C ALA A 6 16.29 -3.40 -16.11
N ASP A 7 15.60 -3.64 -17.22
CA ASP A 7 14.14 -3.78 -17.26
C ASP A 7 13.69 -5.01 -16.47
N MET A 8 14.40 -6.16 -16.61
CA MET A 8 14.13 -7.38 -15.84
C MET A 8 14.25 -7.19 -14.32
N LEU A 9 15.25 -6.41 -13.87
CA LEU A 9 15.56 -6.24 -12.46
C LEU A 9 14.73 -5.13 -11.78
N ASN A 10 14.25 -4.12 -12.54
CA ASN A 10 13.65 -2.92 -11.98
C ASN A 10 12.24 -2.64 -12.47
N SER A 11 11.84 -3.13 -13.65
CA SER A 11 10.57 -2.75 -14.28
C SER A 11 10.01 -3.90 -15.13
N PRO A 12 9.54 -5.00 -14.50
CA PRO A 12 9.03 -6.17 -15.21
C PRO A 12 7.83 -5.87 -16.11
N ASP A 13 7.11 -4.78 -15.87
CA ASP A 13 5.93 -4.37 -16.63
C ASP A 13 6.28 -3.89 -18.04
N LEU A 14 7.55 -3.50 -18.27
CA LEU A 14 8.06 -3.14 -19.60
C LEU A 14 8.41 -4.35 -20.47
N LEU A 15 8.29 -5.57 -19.94
CA LEU A 15 8.62 -6.80 -20.62
C LEU A 15 7.35 -7.55 -21.06
N GLU A 16 7.43 -8.27 -22.18
CA GLU A 16 6.31 -9.03 -22.74
C GLU A 16 6.60 -10.54 -22.77
N GLY A 17 5.54 -11.33 -22.80
CA GLY A 17 5.58 -12.78 -23.05
C GLY A 17 6.40 -13.57 -22.01
N SER A 18 7.32 -14.42 -22.50
CA SER A 18 8.15 -15.29 -21.67
C SER A 18 9.16 -14.51 -20.82
N GLN A 19 9.57 -13.33 -21.26
CA GLN A 19 10.52 -12.49 -20.56
C GLN A 19 9.90 -11.91 -19.29
N LYS A 20 8.63 -11.49 -19.34
CA LYS A 20 7.86 -11.04 -18.18
C LYS A 20 7.71 -12.16 -17.14
N LYS A 21 7.47 -13.40 -17.58
CA LYS A 21 7.38 -14.56 -16.66
C LYS A 21 8.68 -14.82 -15.91
N ILE A 22 9.83 -14.73 -16.60
CA ILE A 22 11.15 -14.93 -15.99
C ILE A 22 11.43 -13.81 -14.98
N SER A 23 11.13 -12.57 -15.32
CA SER A 23 11.31 -11.42 -14.41
C SER A 23 10.44 -11.55 -13.17
N ASN A 24 9.15 -11.90 -13.32
CA ASN A 24 8.24 -12.12 -12.20
C ASN A 24 8.70 -13.27 -11.29
N PHE A 25 9.19 -14.38 -11.88
CA PHE A 25 9.74 -15.49 -11.12
C PHE A 25 10.98 -15.08 -10.33
N TYR A 26 11.89 -14.33 -10.95
CA TYR A 26 13.07 -13.80 -10.28
C TYR A 26 12.68 -12.87 -9.11
N LEU A 27 11.74 -11.96 -9.31
CA LEU A 27 11.22 -11.09 -8.26
C LEU A 27 10.57 -11.90 -7.13
N PHE A 28 9.77 -12.90 -7.45
CA PHE A 28 9.16 -13.80 -6.47
C PHE A 28 10.23 -14.49 -5.61
N VAL A 29 11.25 -15.08 -6.23
CA VAL A 29 12.37 -15.70 -5.50
C VAL A 29 13.09 -14.69 -4.61
N ASN A 30 13.34 -13.50 -5.11
CA ASN A 30 13.98 -12.43 -4.35
C ASN A 30 13.17 -12.07 -3.09
N ILE A 31 11.86 -11.88 -3.25
CA ILE A 31 10.92 -11.59 -2.15
C ILE A 31 10.96 -12.73 -1.12
N VAL A 32 10.82 -13.97 -1.56
CA VAL A 32 10.85 -15.15 -0.69
C VAL A 32 12.15 -15.20 0.13
N LEU A 33 13.31 -15.00 -0.50
CA LEU A 33 14.60 -15.02 0.19
C LEU A 33 14.76 -13.86 1.19
N ILE A 34 14.22 -12.67 0.86
CA ILE A 34 14.19 -11.55 1.81
C ILE A 34 13.34 -11.89 3.03
N PHE A 35 12.18 -12.54 2.85
CA PHE A 35 11.33 -13.01 3.94
C PHE A 35 12.01 -14.06 4.82
N PHE A 36 12.73 -15.00 4.22
CA PHE A 36 13.45 -16.04 4.97
C PHE A 36 14.56 -15.48 5.86
N THR A 37 15.18 -14.39 5.45
CA THR A 37 16.34 -13.82 6.19
C THR A 37 16.02 -13.49 7.66
N PRO A 38 14.98 -12.67 8.01
CA PRO A 38 14.65 -12.38 9.41
C PRO A 38 14.11 -13.61 10.15
N ILE A 39 13.44 -14.54 9.47
CA ILE A 39 12.95 -15.78 10.08
C ILE A 39 14.12 -16.67 10.52
N LEU A 40 15.12 -16.83 9.67
CA LEU A 40 16.33 -17.60 10.00
C LEU A 40 17.07 -17.00 11.19
N LEU A 41 17.24 -15.66 11.19
CA LEU A 41 17.86 -14.95 12.32
C LEU A 41 17.06 -15.14 13.60
N TYR A 42 15.74 -15.09 13.52
CA TYR A 42 14.85 -15.30 14.67
C TYR A 42 15.00 -16.74 15.23
N ILE A 43 14.98 -17.75 14.36
CA ILE A 43 15.16 -19.16 14.78
C ILE A 43 16.50 -19.35 15.47
N GLU A 44 17.57 -18.75 14.94
CA GLU A 44 18.91 -18.82 15.51
C GLU A 44 18.98 -18.21 16.92
N LEU A 45 18.38 -17.03 17.09
CA LEU A 45 18.41 -16.29 18.36
C LEU A 45 17.53 -16.94 19.46
N VAL A 46 16.37 -17.45 19.07
CA VAL A 46 15.34 -17.90 20.02
C VAL A 46 15.42 -19.38 20.28
N SER A 47 15.66 -20.19 19.26
CA SER A 47 15.62 -21.64 19.31
C SER A 47 17.02 -22.24 19.06
N ASN A 48 18.00 -21.81 19.85
CA ASN A 48 19.40 -22.23 19.67
C ASN A 48 19.54 -23.76 19.64
N GLY A 49 18.81 -24.51 20.46
CA GLY A 49 18.83 -25.97 20.43
C GLY A 49 18.33 -26.57 19.11
N PHE A 50 17.25 -26.03 18.54
CA PHE A 50 16.75 -26.44 17.23
C PHE A 50 17.74 -26.04 16.11
N TYR A 51 18.27 -24.83 16.17
CA TYR A 51 19.27 -24.35 15.22
C TYR A 51 20.52 -25.25 15.21
N GLN A 52 21.05 -25.59 16.40
CA GLN A 52 22.22 -26.47 16.53
C GLN A 52 21.95 -27.89 16.01
N GLY A 53 20.73 -28.42 16.21
CA GLY A 53 20.32 -29.72 15.68
C GLY A 53 20.33 -29.80 14.14
N TYR A 54 20.13 -28.67 13.47
CA TYR A 54 20.08 -28.58 12.00
C TYR A 54 21.10 -27.59 11.41
N ILE A 55 22.20 -27.37 12.12
CA ILE A 55 23.21 -26.34 11.78
C ILE A 55 23.75 -26.45 10.36
N THR A 56 23.91 -27.67 9.85
CA THR A 56 24.38 -27.90 8.48
C THR A 56 23.38 -27.40 7.44
N ALA A 57 22.10 -27.67 7.65
CA ALA A 57 21.04 -27.23 6.74
C ALA A 57 20.89 -25.69 6.78
N PHE A 58 20.90 -25.10 7.97
CA PHE A 58 20.82 -23.65 8.15
C PHE A 58 22.06 -22.95 7.56
N SER A 59 23.25 -23.47 7.76
CA SER A 59 24.48 -22.93 7.17
C SER A 59 24.48 -23.03 5.64
N PHE A 60 23.95 -24.11 5.09
CA PHE A 60 23.80 -24.25 3.63
C PHE A 60 22.82 -23.21 3.08
N LEU A 61 21.66 -23.07 3.70
CA LEU A 61 20.63 -22.11 3.29
C LEU A 61 21.15 -20.67 3.39
N ASP A 62 21.86 -20.36 4.44
CA ASP A 62 22.48 -19.05 4.67
C ASP A 62 23.49 -18.71 3.57
N ARG A 63 24.41 -19.64 3.26
CA ARG A 63 25.38 -19.48 2.16
C ARG A 63 24.70 -19.33 0.81
N PHE A 64 23.61 -20.07 0.57
CA PHE A 64 22.82 -19.95 -0.64
C PHE A 64 22.19 -18.56 -0.78
N ILE A 65 21.63 -18.03 0.31
CA ILE A 65 21.04 -16.68 0.34
C ILE A 65 22.10 -15.62 0.06
N ILE A 66 23.29 -15.72 0.69
CA ILE A 66 24.40 -14.78 0.46
C ILE A 66 24.85 -14.82 -1.01
N LEU A 67 25.03 -16.02 -1.56
CA LEU A 67 25.45 -16.19 -2.95
C LEU A 67 24.42 -15.59 -3.91
N PHE A 68 23.15 -15.86 -3.70
CA PHE A 68 22.06 -15.32 -4.51
C PHE A 68 22.08 -13.79 -4.52
N PHE A 69 22.16 -13.15 -3.35
CA PHE A 69 22.20 -11.69 -3.27
C PHE A 69 23.50 -11.08 -3.79
N THR A 70 24.61 -11.84 -3.74
CA THR A 70 25.85 -11.42 -4.39
C THR A 70 25.69 -11.37 -5.90
N ILE A 71 25.07 -12.40 -6.48
CA ILE A 71 24.76 -12.43 -7.91
C ILE A 71 23.80 -11.29 -8.29
N ASP A 72 22.74 -11.06 -7.48
CA ASP A 72 21.82 -9.95 -7.68
C ASP A 72 22.54 -8.60 -7.68
N LEU A 73 23.40 -8.35 -6.71
CA LEU A 73 24.22 -7.13 -6.62
C LEU A 73 25.09 -6.94 -7.87
N VAL A 74 25.80 -7.98 -8.30
CA VAL A 74 26.66 -7.93 -9.49
C VAL A 74 25.84 -7.63 -10.75
N LEU A 75 24.69 -8.28 -10.90
CA LEU A 75 23.80 -8.04 -12.04
C LEU A 75 23.27 -6.60 -12.07
N ARG A 76 22.88 -6.04 -10.92
CA ARG A 76 22.42 -4.64 -10.82
C ARG A 76 23.52 -3.64 -11.13
N ILE A 77 24.75 -3.87 -10.63
CA ILE A 77 25.91 -3.03 -10.95
C ILE A 77 26.23 -3.11 -12.46
N TYR A 78 26.13 -4.30 -13.06
CA TYR A 78 26.36 -4.48 -14.48
C TYR A 78 25.29 -3.80 -15.33
N ALA A 79 24.02 -3.87 -14.93
CA ALA A 79 22.87 -3.27 -15.61
C ALA A 79 22.85 -1.74 -15.49
N ALA A 80 23.41 -1.17 -14.42
CA ALA A 80 23.40 0.26 -14.17
C ALA A 80 24.19 1.03 -15.26
N GLU A 81 23.58 2.08 -15.80
CA GLU A 81 24.21 2.99 -16.77
C GLU A 81 25.39 3.76 -16.15
N LYS A 82 25.19 4.27 -14.94
CA LYS A 82 26.20 5.00 -14.15
C LYS A 82 26.49 4.24 -12.87
N LYS A 83 27.52 3.39 -12.89
CA LYS A 83 27.87 2.50 -11.77
C LYS A 83 28.10 3.25 -10.45
N PHE A 84 28.82 4.36 -10.46
CA PHE A 84 29.06 5.18 -9.28
C PHE A 84 27.77 5.75 -8.70
N LYS A 85 26.84 6.24 -9.54
CA LYS A 85 25.56 6.77 -9.08
C LYS A 85 24.69 5.67 -8.42
N TYR A 86 24.80 4.43 -8.90
CA TYR A 86 24.12 3.29 -8.29
C TYR A 86 24.64 3.02 -6.88
N PHE A 87 25.96 2.97 -6.67
CA PHE A 87 26.56 2.72 -5.35
C PHE A 87 26.13 3.73 -4.28
N PHE A 88 25.92 4.98 -4.65
CA PHE A 88 25.45 6.04 -3.76
C PHE A 88 23.93 6.23 -3.77
N SER A 89 23.18 5.44 -4.51
CA SER A 89 21.73 5.41 -4.41
C SER A 89 21.29 4.64 -3.17
N ILE A 90 20.11 4.95 -2.63
CA ILE A 90 19.56 4.25 -1.45
C ILE A 90 19.55 2.74 -1.69
N ASN A 91 19.09 2.29 -2.86
CA ASN A 91 19.05 0.88 -3.21
C ASN A 91 20.44 0.26 -3.29
N GLY A 92 21.41 0.94 -3.89
CA GLY A 92 22.79 0.46 -3.98
C GLY A 92 23.46 0.36 -2.63
N VAL A 93 23.26 1.33 -1.75
CA VAL A 93 23.78 1.29 -0.36
C VAL A 93 23.18 0.11 0.40
N ILE A 94 21.86 -0.13 0.31
CA ILE A 94 21.19 -1.28 0.92
C ILE A 94 21.79 -2.59 0.39
N ASP A 95 22.01 -2.70 -0.91
CA ASP A 95 22.57 -3.89 -1.55
C ASP A 95 23.97 -4.18 -1.06
N VAL A 96 24.81 -3.17 -1.03
CA VAL A 96 26.22 -3.29 -0.57
C VAL A 96 26.28 -3.64 0.90
N LEU A 97 25.56 -2.92 1.77
CA LEU A 97 25.52 -3.18 3.21
C LEU A 97 24.98 -4.57 3.55
N SER A 98 24.11 -5.13 2.70
CA SER A 98 23.53 -6.44 2.94
C SER A 98 24.42 -7.63 2.50
N VAL A 99 25.46 -7.40 1.70
CA VAL A 99 26.30 -8.46 1.11
C VAL A 99 27.76 -8.35 1.52
N VAL A 100 28.35 -7.15 1.39
CA VAL A 100 29.80 -6.95 1.54
C VAL A 100 30.31 -7.29 2.95
N PRO A 101 29.65 -6.88 4.04
CA PRO A 101 30.15 -7.19 5.39
C PRO A 101 30.23 -8.69 5.67
N GLU A 102 29.35 -9.50 5.09
CA GLU A 102 29.40 -10.95 5.26
C GLU A 102 30.56 -11.59 4.55
N TRP A 103 30.90 -11.15 3.33
CA TRP A 103 32.11 -11.61 2.64
C TRP A 103 33.36 -11.21 3.40
N ILE A 104 33.39 -10.01 3.99
CA ILE A 104 34.48 -9.57 4.86
C ILE A 104 34.61 -10.50 6.07
N ALA A 105 33.50 -10.87 6.73
CA ALA A 105 33.51 -11.77 7.87
C ALA A 105 34.03 -13.18 7.51
N ILE A 106 33.55 -13.71 6.39
CA ILE A 106 34.03 -15.01 5.87
C ILE A 106 35.51 -14.95 5.58
N TYR A 107 36.01 -13.88 4.94
CA TYR A 107 37.40 -13.71 4.61
C TYR A 107 38.29 -13.58 5.85
N LEU A 108 37.83 -12.84 6.86
CA LEU A 108 38.60 -12.65 8.12
C LEU A 108 38.53 -13.85 9.06
N GLY A 109 37.77 -14.91 8.71
CA GLY A 109 37.58 -16.07 9.56
C GLY A 109 36.86 -15.74 10.89
N VAL A 110 36.23 -14.59 10.97
CA VAL A 110 35.42 -14.19 12.12
C VAL A 110 34.15 -15.06 12.08
N GLY A 111 34.30 -16.28 12.64
CA GLY A 111 33.23 -17.26 12.69
C GLY A 111 32.00 -16.65 13.31
N GLY A 112 30.86 -16.92 12.67
CA GLY A 112 29.45 -16.66 12.91
C GLY A 112 28.90 -15.93 14.14
N ASN A 113 29.75 -15.45 15.04
CA ASN A 113 29.32 -14.86 16.32
C ASN A 113 29.17 -13.32 16.31
N SER A 114 29.42 -12.66 15.17
CA SER A 114 29.19 -11.23 15.11
C SER A 114 27.74 -10.92 14.79
N ALA A 115 26.90 -10.81 15.82
CA ALA A 115 25.50 -10.42 15.73
C ALA A 115 25.29 -9.16 14.86
N TRP A 116 26.27 -8.26 14.81
CA TRP A 116 26.28 -7.07 13.97
C TRP A 116 26.18 -7.35 12.47
N LEU A 117 26.90 -8.34 11.97
CA LEU A 117 26.86 -8.67 10.55
C LEU A 117 25.50 -9.25 10.14
N ARG A 118 24.85 -9.92 11.06
CA ARG A 118 23.50 -10.46 10.85
C ARG A 118 22.44 -9.36 10.83
N VAL A 119 22.59 -8.32 11.66
CA VAL A 119 21.71 -7.14 11.63
C VAL A 119 21.74 -6.46 10.27
N LEU A 120 22.93 -6.39 9.65
CA LEU A 120 23.06 -5.78 8.32
C LEU A 120 22.25 -6.52 7.24
N ARG A 121 21.98 -7.81 7.41
CA ARG A 121 21.08 -8.56 6.52
C ARG A 121 19.66 -8.04 6.55
N LEU A 122 19.19 -7.47 7.67
CA LEU A 122 17.84 -6.93 7.79
C LEU A 122 17.63 -5.70 6.89
N PHE A 123 18.70 -4.99 6.48
CA PHE A 123 18.57 -3.92 5.49
C PHE A 123 17.98 -4.40 4.15
N ARG A 124 18.09 -5.70 3.84
CA ARG A 124 17.43 -6.29 2.65
C ARG A 124 15.91 -6.10 2.64
N VAL A 125 15.28 -6.01 3.81
CA VAL A 125 13.85 -5.72 3.93
C VAL A 125 13.49 -4.37 3.29
N GLY A 126 14.41 -3.40 3.30
CA GLY A 126 14.24 -2.13 2.59
C GLY A 126 14.04 -2.28 1.07
N LYS A 127 14.52 -3.40 0.47
CA LYS A 127 14.27 -3.70 -0.94
C LYS A 127 12.79 -4.01 -1.24
N LEU A 128 12.06 -4.56 -0.27
CA LEU A 128 10.62 -4.84 -0.46
C LEU A 128 9.82 -3.57 -0.70
N VAL A 129 10.22 -2.47 -0.06
CA VAL A 129 9.59 -1.15 -0.27
C VAL A 129 9.80 -0.65 -1.70
N SER A 130 10.99 -0.89 -2.25
CA SER A 130 11.30 -0.54 -3.64
C SER A 130 10.65 -1.50 -4.65
N ALA A 131 10.54 -2.77 -4.31
CA ALA A 131 9.91 -3.80 -5.16
C ALA A 131 8.38 -3.63 -5.24
N LYS A 132 7.74 -3.00 -4.25
CA LYS A 132 6.29 -2.71 -4.26
C LYS A 132 5.87 -1.95 -5.52
N LYS A 133 6.69 -1.04 -6.02
CA LYS A 133 6.39 -0.22 -7.21
C LYS A 133 6.39 -0.98 -8.55
N GLY A 134 6.92 -2.19 -8.59
CA GLY A 134 7.07 -2.96 -9.85
C GLY A 134 6.44 -4.35 -9.82
N SER A 135 5.80 -4.76 -8.73
CA SER A 135 5.24 -6.10 -8.57
C SER A 135 3.75 -6.03 -8.22
N GLY A 136 2.89 -6.45 -9.14
CA GLY A 136 1.44 -6.52 -8.89
C GLY A 136 1.06 -7.39 -7.68
N PHE A 137 1.93 -8.33 -7.26
CA PHE A 137 1.73 -9.12 -6.04
C PHE A 137 1.90 -8.29 -4.76
N LEU A 138 2.82 -7.32 -4.76
CA LEU A 138 3.12 -6.47 -3.60
C LEU A 138 2.32 -5.15 -3.59
N SER A 139 1.65 -4.81 -4.68
CA SER A 139 0.82 -3.60 -4.77
C SER A 139 -0.51 -3.77 -4.03
N GLY A 140 -1.05 -4.99 -3.98
CA GLY A 140 -2.31 -5.28 -3.29
C GLY A 140 -2.18 -5.34 -1.76
N PHE A 141 -3.33 -5.37 -1.09
CA PHE A 141 -3.47 -5.46 0.38
C PHE A 141 -2.58 -6.54 1.01
N THR A 142 -2.59 -7.77 0.44
CA THR A 142 -1.78 -8.90 0.92
C THR A 142 -0.28 -8.62 0.85
N GLY A 143 0.18 -7.93 -0.20
CA GLY A 143 1.57 -7.55 -0.36
C GLY A 143 2.02 -6.52 0.68
N VAL A 144 1.18 -5.52 0.96
CA VAL A 144 1.47 -4.51 1.99
C VAL A 144 1.56 -5.14 3.36
N VAL A 145 0.59 -6.00 3.72
CA VAL A 145 0.60 -6.72 5.00
C VAL A 145 1.82 -7.64 5.10
N ALA A 146 2.20 -8.31 4.02
CA ALA A 146 3.40 -9.14 3.98
C ALA A 146 4.67 -8.32 4.26
N VAL A 147 4.85 -7.19 3.57
CA VAL A 147 6.00 -6.29 3.79
C VAL A 147 6.06 -5.80 5.24
N MET A 148 4.92 -5.40 5.81
CA MET A 148 4.84 -4.96 7.21
C MET A 148 5.17 -6.09 8.17
N SER A 149 4.68 -7.33 7.93
CA SER A 149 5.01 -8.49 8.74
C SER A 149 6.52 -8.75 8.80
N VAL A 150 7.21 -8.66 7.66
CA VAL A 150 8.67 -8.81 7.62
C VAL A 150 9.38 -7.66 8.34
N ALA A 151 8.90 -6.45 8.19
CA ALA A 151 9.45 -5.31 8.92
C ALA A 151 9.34 -5.50 10.43
N ILE A 152 8.21 -6.02 10.92
CA ILE A 152 7.96 -6.33 12.32
C ILE A 152 8.90 -7.42 12.84
N ILE A 153 9.03 -8.53 12.10
CA ILE A 153 10.00 -9.59 12.46
C ILE A 153 11.41 -9.01 12.54
N SER A 154 11.77 -8.14 11.60
CA SER A 154 13.08 -7.50 11.58
C SER A 154 13.32 -6.59 12.79
N VAL A 155 12.31 -5.79 13.17
CA VAL A 155 12.35 -4.96 14.39
C VAL A 155 12.47 -5.85 15.62
N LYS A 156 11.71 -6.96 15.69
CA LYS A 156 11.80 -7.90 16.81
C LYS A 156 13.19 -8.52 16.96
N VAL A 157 13.79 -8.95 15.85
CA VAL A 157 15.16 -9.48 15.85
C VAL A 157 16.14 -8.40 16.34
N LEU A 158 16.01 -7.18 15.88
CA LEU A 158 16.86 -6.07 16.32
C LEU A 158 16.71 -5.80 17.82
N VAL A 159 15.47 -5.78 18.35
CA VAL A 159 15.18 -5.64 19.79
C VAL A 159 15.85 -6.77 20.59
N LEU A 160 15.73 -8.03 20.14
CA LEU A 160 16.35 -9.18 20.81
C LEU A 160 17.88 -9.08 20.85
N ILE A 161 18.48 -8.56 19.78
CA ILE A 161 19.93 -8.33 19.75
C ILE A 161 20.32 -7.24 20.74
N ILE A 162 19.62 -6.11 20.77
CA ILE A 162 19.87 -5.01 21.71
C ILE A 162 19.67 -5.50 23.17
N GLU A 163 18.65 -6.31 23.43
CA GLU A 163 18.37 -6.92 24.73
C GLU A 163 19.50 -7.85 25.16
N SER A 164 20.05 -8.64 24.24
CA SER A 164 21.18 -9.56 24.53
C SER A 164 22.45 -8.83 24.99
N TYR A 165 22.60 -7.54 24.62
CA TYR A 165 23.68 -6.68 25.10
C TYR A 165 23.33 -5.93 26.41
N GLY A 166 22.12 -6.11 26.95
CA GLY A 166 21.68 -5.45 28.19
C GLY A 166 21.42 -3.94 28.03
N TRP A 167 21.24 -3.45 26.82
CA TRP A 167 21.05 -2.01 26.56
C TRP A 167 19.60 -1.56 26.70
N LEU A 168 18.65 -2.51 26.74
CA LEU A 168 17.25 -2.18 26.95
C LEU A 168 16.89 -2.20 28.42
N PRO A 169 16.23 -1.15 28.95
CA PRO A 169 15.68 -1.17 30.29
C PRO A 169 14.54 -2.21 30.37
N LYS A 170 14.46 -2.94 31.47
CA LYS A 170 13.31 -3.80 31.74
C LYS A 170 12.17 -2.91 32.23
N PHE A 171 11.07 -2.92 31.51
CA PHE A 171 9.86 -2.18 31.88
C PHE A 171 8.91 -3.12 32.65
N ASP A 172 8.81 -2.91 33.95
CA ASP A 172 7.80 -3.59 34.76
C ASP A 172 6.42 -2.95 34.48
N ASN A 173 5.38 -3.79 34.34
CA ASN A 173 3.98 -3.36 34.13
C ASN A 173 3.65 -2.69 32.78
N ILE A 174 4.47 -2.87 31.73
CA ILE A 174 4.19 -2.31 30.40
C ILE A 174 2.88 -2.85 29.79
N SER A 175 2.40 -4.02 30.24
CA SER A 175 1.18 -4.66 29.72
C SER A 175 -0.08 -3.82 29.90
N LEU A 176 -0.20 -3.08 31.00
CA LEU A 176 -1.34 -2.21 31.25
C LEU A 176 -1.32 -1.00 30.29
N VAL A 177 -0.14 -0.39 30.11
CA VAL A 177 0.05 0.72 29.18
C VAL A 177 -0.25 0.29 27.75
N LEU A 178 0.26 -0.87 27.34
CA LEU A 178 -0.02 -1.45 26.03
C LEU A 178 -1.51 -1.72 25.81
N GLY A 179 -2.20 -2.23 26.85
CA GLY A 179 -3.64 -2.48 26.81
C GLY A 179 -4.42 -1.18 26.58
N LEU A 180 -4.10 -0.13 27.31
CA LEU A 180 -4.75 1.18 27.15
C LEU A 180 -4.49 1.81 25.79
N VAL A 181 -3.24 1.76 25.30
CA VAL A 181 -2.89 2.30 23.99
C VAL A 181 -3.54 1.49 22.87
N SER A 182 -3.57 0.14 22.97
CA SER A 182 -4.27 -0.73 22.02
C SER A 182 -5.75 -0.39 21.92
N PHE A 183 -6.41 -0.23 23.06
CA PHE A 183 -7.82 0.14 23.13
C PHE A 183 -8.07 1.50 22.49
N SER A 184 -7.26 2.49 22.83
CA SER A 184 -7.36 3.84 22.27
C SER A 184 -7.17 3.84 20.75
N LEU A 185 -6.17 3.10 20.26
CA LEU A 185 -5.91 2.98 18.82
C LEU A 185 -7.04 2.25 18.09
N ALA A 186 -7.56 1.17 18.66
CA ALA A 186 -8.70 0.45 18.09
C ALA A 186 -9.95 1.34 18.01
N MET A 187 -10.20 2.16 19.04
CA MET A 187 -11.29 3.13 19.06
C MET A 187 -11.12 4.21 17.99
N LEU A 188 -9.91 4.76 17.84
CA LEU A 188 -9.61 5.77 16.81
C LEU A 188 -9.80 5.20 15.39
N LEU A 189 -9.26 4.01 15.12
CA LEU A 189 -9.43 3.34 13.83
C LEU A 189 -10.90 2.99 13.56
N GLY A 190 -11.62 2.49 14.54
CA GLY A 190 -13.04 2.17 14.42
C GLY A 190 -13.88 3.40 14.14
N THR A 191 -13.60 4.52 14.79
CA THR A 191 -14.29 5.80 14.55
C THR A 191 -14.02 6.29 13.12
N LYS A 192 -12.76 6.28 12.67
CA LYS A 192 -12.42 6.69 11.30
C LYS A 192 -13.09 5.76 10.28
N LEU A 193 -13.05 4.45 10.48
CA LEU A 193 -13.72 3.48 9.62
C LEU A 193 -15.23 3.77 9.49
N SER A 194 -15.90 4.08 10.60
CA SER A 194 -17.31 4.43 10.59
C SER A 194 -17.59 5.70 9.78
N VAL A 195 -16.75 6.73 9.93
CA VAL A 195 -16.89 8.00 9.17
C VAL A 195 -16.68 7.77 7.68
N VAL A 196 -15.64 7.03 7.31
CA VAL A 196 -15.32 6.79 5.89
C VAL A 196 -16.38 5.90 5.23
N ASN A 197 -16.84 4.87 5.93
CA ASN A 197 -17.94 4.01 5.45
C ASN A 197 -19.25 4.79 5.30
N GLY A 198 -19.56 5.69 6.23
CA GLY A 198 -20.71 6.61 6.09
C GLY A 198 -20.57 7.47 4.84
N ARG A 199 -19.40 8.06 4.59
CA ARG A 199 -19.13 8.88 3.40
C ARG A 199 -19.27 8.08 2.09
N LEU A 200 -18.82 6.82 2.07
CA LEU A 200 -18.95 5.94 0.92
C LEU A 200 -20.44 5.67 0.62
N ASN A 201 -21.24 5.31 1.64
CA ASN A 201 -22.68 5.09 1.48
C ASN A 201 -23.42 6.35 1.01
N ASP A 202 -23.11 7.50 1.61
CA ASP A 202 -23.70 8.79 1.19
C ASP A 202 -23.37 9.13 -0.27
N LEU A 203 -22.18 8.74 -0.74
CA LEU A 203 -21.74 8.93 -2.12
C LEU A 203 -22.52 8.01 -3.07
N GLU A 204 -22.70 6.74 -2.74
CA GLU A 204 -23.47 5.78 -3.53
C GLU A 204 -24.95 6.17 -3.61
N ASP A 205 -25.54 6.61 -2.50
CA ASP A 205 -26.91 7.11 -2.44
C ASP A 205 -27.09 8.37 -3.30
N SER A 206 -26.13 9.30 -3.23
CA SER A 206 -26.15 10.52 -4.06
C SER A 206 -25.99 10.21 -5.55
N LEU A 207 -25.13 9.27 -5.93
CA LEU A 207 -25.00 8.83 -7.33
C LEU A 207 -26.28 8.18 -7.84
N THR A 208 -26.92 7.35 -7.02
CA THR A 208 -28.21 6.73 -7.35
C THR A 208 -29.30 7.79 -7.55
N SER A 209 -29.33 8.80 -6.66
CA SER A 209 -30.25 9.95 -6.77
C SER A 209 -30.01 10.76 -8.04
N ILE A 210 -28.73 11.01 -8.39
CA ILE A 210 -28.35 11.69 -9.63
C ILE A 210 -28.82 10.92 -10.85
N VAL A 211 -28.60 9.61 -10.93
CA VAL A 211 -29.04 8.75 -12.04
C VAL A 211 -30.57 8.79 -12.17
N ALA A 212 -31.29 8.72 -11.06
CA ALA A 212 -32.77 8.87 -11.05
C ALA A 212 -33.18 10.24 -11.55
N GLY A 213 -32.55 11.31 -11.08
CA GLY A 213 -32.81 12.68 -11.51
C GLY A 213 -32.60 12.88 -13.01
N ILE A 214 -31.48 12.33 -13.56
CA ILE A 214 -31.22 12.35 -15.01
C ILE A 214 -32.36 11.71 -15.80
N LYS A 215 -32.84 10.54 -15.37
CA LYS A 215 -33.97 9.85 -16.03
C LYS A 215 -35.22 10.73 -16.02
N VAL A 216 -35.52 11.36 -14.89
CA VAL A 216 -36.67 12.27 -14.79
C VAL A 216 -36.54 13.45 -15.76
N PHE A 217 -35.40 14.15 -15.77
CA PHE A 217 -35.16 15.27 -16.68
C PHE A 217 -35.19 14.86 -18.15
N TRP A 218 -34.67 13.68 -18.49
CA TRP A 218 -34.70 13.16 -19.85
C TRP A 218 -36.12 12.98 -20.40
N PHE A 219 -37.07 12.54 -19.57
CA PHE A 219 -38.43 12.32 -19.98
C PHE A 219 -39.29 13.60 -19.94
N THR A 220 -38.98 14.51 -19.00
CA THR A 220 -39.78 15.70 -18.77
C THR A 220 -39.43 16.84 -19.72
N ASN A 221 -38.12 17.07 -19.98
CA ASN A 221 -37.60 18.22 -20.72
C ASN A 221 -36.88 17.79 -22.00
N LYS A 222 -37.64 17.73 -23.11
CA LYS A 222 -37.08 17.31 -24.40
C LYS A 222 -36.01 18.25 -24.93
N ASP A 223 -36.13 19.55 -24.71
CA ASP A 223 -35.24 20.59 -25.22
C ASP A 223 -33.85 20.57 -24.49
N SER A 224 -33.84 20.11 -23.26
CA SER A 224 -32.58 20.01 -22.45
C SER A 224 -31.77 18.74 -22.70
N ARG A 225 -32.28 17.77 -23.48
CA ARG A 225 -31.58 16.49 -23.74
C ARG A 225 -30.16 16.62 -24.28
N PRO A 226 -29.86 17.52 -25.23
CA PRO A 226 -28.50 17.66 -25.74
C PRO A 226 -27.50 18.18 -24.67
N HIS A 227 -27.99 19.07 -23.79
CA HIS A 227 -27.22 19.59 -22.67
C HIS A 227 -27.02 18.52 -21.59
N LEU A 228 -28.06 17.78 -21.25
CA LEU A 228 -28.01 16.68 -20.30
C LEU A 228 -27.04 15.58 -20.74
N LYS A 229 -27.03 15.23 -22.05
CA LYS A 229 -26.07 14.24 -22.58
C LYS A 229 -24.62 14.70 -22.41
N ARG A 230 -24.29 15.96 -22.76
CA ARG A 230 -22.94 16.52 -22.57
C ARG A 230 -22.56 16.56 -21.09
N TRP A 231 -23.50 16.92 -20.23
CA TRP A 231 -23.33 16.97 -18.81
C TRP A 231 -22.97 15.57 -18.22
N ILE A 232 -23.72 14.51 -18.60
CA ILE A 232 -23.48 13.13 -18.15
C ILE A 232 -22.07 12.68 -18.53
N ILE A 233 -21.62 12.96 -19.75
CA ILE A 233 -20.29 12.61 -20.24
C ILE A 233 -19.20 13.35 -19.43
N ALA A 234 -19.43 14.65 -19.17
CA ALA A 234 -18.49 15.45 -18.38
C ALA A 234 -18.43 14.97 -16.92
N PHE A 235 -19.58 14.59 -16.34
CA PHE A 235 -19.68 14.05 -14.98
C PHE A 235 -18.97 12.70 -14.85
N HIS A 236 -19.20 11.78 -15.79
CA HIS A 236 -18.52 10.50 -15.81
C HIS A 236 -16.99 10.66 -15.97
N LYS A 237 -16.54 11.60 -16.84
CA LYS A 237 -15.12 11.89 -16.97
C LYS A 237 -14.53 12.44 -15.68
N LEU A 238 -15.24 13.31 -14.98
CA LEU A 238 -14.82 13.87 -13.69
C LEU A 238 -14.65 12.77 -12.64
N LEU A 239 -15.60 11.83 -12.56
CA LEU A 239 -15.55 10.74 -11.58
C LEU A 239 -14.37 9.79 -11.83
N LYS A 240 -14.07 9.49 -13.11
CA LYS A 240 -12.94 8.60 -13.46
C LYS A 240 -11.57 9.27 -13.39
N ASN A 241 -11.50 10.57 -13.58
CA ASN A 241 -10.24 11.32 -13.54
C ASN A 241 -10.49 12.76 -13.09
N PRO A 242 -10.46 13.04 -11.78
CA PRO A 242 -10.77 14.34 -11.19
C PRO A 242 -9.63 15.34 -11.36
N ASP A 243 -9.29 15.69 -12.59
CA ASP A 243 -8.33 16.75 -12.88
C ASP A 243 -8.96 18.16 -12.92
N ALA A 244 -8.16 19.20 -12.90
CA ALA A 244 -8.63 20.58 -12.92
C ALA A 244 -9.42 20.92 -14.19
N GLU A 245 -9.11 20.29 -15.31
CA GLU A 245 -9.81 20.46 -16.58
C GLU A 245 -11.21 19.82 -16.53
N ALA A 246 -11.31 18.59 -16.02
CA ALA A 246 -12.58 17.91 -15.84
C ALA A 246 -13.53 18.68 -14.91
N VAL A 247 -13.01 19.21 -13.79
CA VAL A 247 -13.75 20.09 -12.86
C VAL A 247 -14.27 21.34 -13.56
N SER A 248 -13.43 22.03 -14.32
CA SER A 248 -13.80 23.23 -15.06
C SER A 248 -14.87 22.94 -16.11
N ASN A 249 -14.70 21.86 -16.87
CA ASN A 249 -15.65 21.41 -17.88
C ASN A 249 -17.00 21.02 -17.25
N MET A 250 -16.97 20.28 -16.15
CA MET A 250 -18.16 19.89 -15.42
C MET A 250 -18.97 21.11 -14.95
N ARG A 251 -18.31 22.13 -14.38
CA ARG A 251 -18.96 23.39 -13.95
C ARG A 251 -19.62 24.10 -15.14
N LYS A 252 -18.95 24.17 -16.26
CA LYS A 252 -19.47 24.78 -17.49
C LYS A 252 -20.72 24.06 -17.99
N GLU A 253 -20.67 22.73 -18.11
CA GLU A 253 -21.81 21.94 -18.57
C GLU A 253 -22.96 21.97 -17.57
N THR A 254 -22.68 22.07 -16.27
CA THR A 254 -23.72 22.25 -15.23
C THR A 254 -24.47 23.57 -15.40
N ASN A 255 -23.78 24.68 -15.64
CA ASN A 255 -24.42 25.97 -15.86
C ASN A 255 -25.28 25.94 -17.13
N LEU A 256 -24.77 25.39 -18.23
CA LEU A 256 -25.53 25.26 -19.48
C LEU A 256 -26.79 24.36 -19.32
N LEU A 257 -26.68 23.31 -18.52
CA LEU A 257 -27.80 22.45 -18.23
C LEU A 257 -28.89 23.22 -17.45
N TYR A 258 -28.51 23.97 -16.41
CA TYR A 258 -29.46 24.75 -15.61
C TYR A 258 -30.13 25.85 -16.43
N GLU A 259 -29.41 26.56 -17.27
CA GLU A 259 -29.96 27.55 -18.21
C GLU A 259 -30.97 26.90 -19.18
N SER A 260 -30.70 25.66 -19.62
CA SER A 260 -31.59 24.95 -20.56
C SER A 260 -32.91 24.42 -19.93
N ILE A 261 -32.88 24.15 -18.62
CA ILE A 261 -34.06 23.65 -17.90
C ILE A 261 -35.07 24.80 -17.66
N GLY A 262 -34.58 26.06 -17.65
CA GLY A 262 -35.44 27.26 -17.48
C GLY A 262 -35.79 27.55 -16.03
N ASP A 263 -36.14 28.79 -15.77
CA ASP A 263 -36.39 29.34 -14.42
C ASP A 263 -37.90 29.45 -14.12
N ASP A 264 -38.67 28.41 -14.39
CA ASP A 264 -40.13 28.40 -14.14
C ASP A 264 -40.50 28.23 -12.66
N GLY A 265 -39.63 28.68 -11.78
CA GLY A 265 -39.78 28.60 -10.31
C GLY A 265 -38.89 27.52 -9.66
N ILE A 266 -38.86 27.51 -8.32
CA ILE A 266 -38.05 26.56 -7.54
C ILE A 266 -38.59 25.13 -7.75
N ASN A 267 -37.95 24.36 -8.62
CA ASN A 267 -38.23 22.95 -8.80
C ASN A 267 -37.49 22.13 -7.73
N PRO A 268 -38.21 21.48 -6.78
CA PRO A 268 -37.55 20.70 -5.71
C PRO A 268 -36.64 19.58 -6.23
N ASN A 269 -36.96 19.00 -7.39
CA ASN A 269 -36.15 17.96 -8.02
C ASN A 269 -34.79 18.52 -8.51
N LEU A 270 -34.78 19.74 -9.03
CA LEU A 270 -33.58 20.43 -9.47
C LEU A 270 -32.70 20.81 -8.28
N VAL A 271 -33.30 21.25 -7.17
CA VAL A 271 -32.56 21.59 -5.94
C VAL A 271 -31.90 20.35 -5.35
N ASN A 272 -32.59 19.23 -5.24
CA ASN A 272 -32.02 17.98 -4.75
C ASN A 272 -30.94 17.46 -5.68
N PHE A 273 -31.18 17.45 -6.97
CA PHE A 273 -30.18 17.07 -7.98
C PHE A 273 -28.89 17.93 -7.87
N SER A 274 -29.05 19.26 -7.78
CA SER A 274 -27.93 20.19 -7.64
C SER A 274 -27.12 19.94 -6.36
N ARG A 275 -27.81 19.66 -5.23
CA ARG A 275 -27.17 19.31 -3.97
C ARG A 275 -26.35 18.03 -4.08
N ASP A 276 -26.93 16.98 -4.66
CA ASP A 276 -26.29 15.68 -4.78
C ASP A 276 -25.08 15.74 -5.75
N VAL A 277 -25.22 16.47 -6.86
CA VAL A 277 -24.09 16.75 -7.78
C VAL A 277 -22.99 17.53 -7.08
N ALA A 278 -23.31 18.56 -6.30
CA ALA A 278 -22.33 19.33 -5.56
C ALA A 278 -21.61 18.47 -4.50
N PHE A 279 -22.35 17.60 -3.81
CA PHE A 279 -21.78 16.68 -2.84
C PHE A 279 -20.80 15.70 -3.49
N VAL A 280 -21.19 15.03 -4.57
CA VAL A 280 -20.32 14.08 -5.28
C VAL A 280 -19.10 14.79 -5.86
N THR A 281 -19.28 15.95 -6.50
CA THR A 281 -18.19 16.73 -7.07
C THR A 281 -17.20 17.20 -5.98
N ASN A 282 -17.69 17.67 -4.84
CA ASN A 282 -16.80 18.06 -3.74
C ASN A 282 -16.08 16.85 -3.15
N THR A 283 -16.76 15.72 -3.01
CA THR A 283 -16.16 14.50 -2.48
C THR A 283 -15.08 13.93 -3.40
N SER A 284 -15.21 14.11 -4.72
CA SER A 284 -14.19 13.68 -5.68
C SER A 284 -12.89 14.49 -5.61
N ILE A 285 -12.96 15.71 -5.09
CA ILE A 285 -11.81 16.64 -5.05
C ILE A 285 -11.21 16.75 -3.64
N THR A 286 -12.03 16.55 -2.59
CA THR A 286 -11.61 16.75 -1.20
C THR A 286 -11.29 15.44 -0.50
N GLU A 287 -10.04 15.30 -0.08
CA GLU A 287 -9.61 14.24 0.83
C GLU A 287 -10.12 14.53 2.24
N VAL A 288 -10.36 13.48 3.03
CA VAL A 288 -10.59 13.62 4.46
C VAL A 288 -9.27 14.07 5.10
N ASN A 289 -9.34 15.04 5.97
CA ASN A 289 -8.23 15.77 6.59
C ASN A 289 -6.89 14.99 6.63
N PRO A 290 -5.91 15.32 5.76
CA PRO A 290 -4.66 14.57 5.61
C PRO A 290 -3.81 14.56 6.89
N PHE A 291 -4.03 15.52 7.81
CA PHE A 291 -3.36 15.55 9.10
C PHE A 291 -3.80 14.40 10.00
N TYR A 292 -5.09 14.05 9.98
CA TYR A 292 -5.62 12.94 10.79
C TYR A 292 -5.12 11.59 10.30
N GLU A 293 -5.03 11.41 8.99
CA GLU A 293 -4.47 10.21 8.37
C GLU A 293 -3.00 10.03 8.73
N LYS A 294 -2.20 11.08 8.57
CA LYS A 294 -0.79 11.09 8.97
C LYS A 294 -0.63 10.76 10.46
N PHE A 295 -1.44 11.35 11.32
CA PHE A 295 -1.43 11.07 12.76
C PHE A 295 -1.74 9.62 13.07
N LEU A 296 -2.79 9.04 12.48
CA LEU A 296 -3.13 7.62 12.66
C LEU A 296 -2.00 6.70 12.21
N LYS A 297 -1.39 6.98 11.08
CA LYS A 297 -0.25 6.23 10.55
C LYS A 297 0.94 6.25 11.50
N GLU A 298 1.32 7.42 11.97
CA GLU A 298 2.43 7.60 12.91
C GLU A 298 2.15 6.87 14.23
N VAL A 299 0.95 7.03 14.81
CA VAL A 299 0.55 6.34 16.05
C VAL A 299 0.55 4.84 15.88
N THR A 300 0.04 4.32 14.77
CA THR A 300 0.02 2.88 14.46
C THR A 300 1.44 2.32 14.36
N ILE A 301 2.34 3.02 13.70
CA ILE A 301 3.75 2.63 13.59
C ILE A 301 4.42 2.62 14.97
N VAL A 302 4.31 3.71 15.72
CA VAL A 302 4.90 3.83 17.07
C VAL A 302 4.36 2.74 17.99
N PHE A 303 3.05 2.52 17.99
CA PHE A 303 2.41 1.47 18.78
C PHE A 303 2.95 0.09 18.41
N THR A 304 3.05 -0.22 17.12
CA THR A 304 3.58 -1.50 16.65
C THR A 304 5.01 -1.73 17.11
N VAL A 305 5.88 -0.71 17.01
CA VAL A 305 7.28 -0.78 17.47
C VAL A 305 7.34 -1.04 18.99
N VAL A 306 6.51 -0.36 19.78
CA VAL A 306 6.44 -0.53 21.23
C VAL A 306 5.94 -1.93 21.60
N VAL A 307 4.90 -2.44 20.94
CA VAL A 307 4.37 -3.81 21.16
C VAL A 307 5.45 -4.84 20.84
N VAL A 308 6.10 -4.72 19.69
CA VAL A 308 7.19 -5.62 19.29
C VAL A 308 8.33 -5.62 20.30
N GLY A 309 8.67 -4.45 20.87
CA GLY A 309 9.70 -4.31 21.89
C GLY A 309 9.32 -4.95 23.23
N ALA A 310 8.06 -4.78 23.64
CA ALA A 310 7.61 -5.07 25.00
C ALA A 310 7.21 -6.52 25.26
N VAL A 311 6.85 -7.30 24.22
CA VAL A 311 6.26 -8.63 24.41
C VAL A 311 7.32 -9.75 24.36
N PRO A 312 7.25 -10.79 25.26
CA PRO A 312 8.25 -11.86 25.32
C PRO A 312 8.37 -12.69 24.03
N VAL A 313 9.53 -13.32 23.86
CA VAL A 313 10.14 -13.81 22.64
C VAL A 313 9.25 -14.59 21.65
N ILE A 314 8.53 -15.64 22.04
CA ILE A 314 7.78 -16.49 21.10
C ILE A 314 6.31 -16.06 20.98
N THR A 315 5.64 -15.94 22.11
CA THR A 315 4.25 -15.46 22.16
C THR A 315 4.14 -14.03 21.61
N GLY A 316 5.19 -13.22 21.85
CA GLY A 316 5.29 -11.88 21.36
C GLY A 316 5.40 -11.75 19.85
N LEU A 317 6.11 -12.65 19.18
CA LEU A 317 6.17 -12.62 17.72
C LEU A 317 4.80 -12.89 17.09
N VAL A 318 4.14 -13.96 17.52
CA VAL A 318 2.81 -14.31 16.99
C VAL A 318 1.79 -13.21 17.31
N ALA A 319 1.78 -12.70 18.53
CA ALA A 319 0.89 -11.61 18.92
C ALA A 319 1.18 -10.32 18.12
N SER A 320 2.45 -9.99 17.92
CA SER A 320 2.85 -8.82 17.10
C SER A 320 2.43 -8.96 15.64
N LEU A 321 2.54 -10.14 15.05
CA LEU A 321 2.11 -10.40 13.68
C LEU A 321 0.58 -10.27 13.54
N ILE A 322 -0.18 -10.85 14.48
CA ILE A 322 -1.64 -10.76 14.48
C ILE A 322 -2.10 -9.31 14.67
N LEU A 323 -1.55 -8.62 15.66
CA LEU A 323 -1.89 -7.22 15.93
C LEU A 323 -1.55 -6.32 14.75
N SER A 324 -0.40 -6.53 14.15
CA SER A 324 0.03 -5.77 12.97
C SER A 324 -0.88 -6.03 11.78
N TYR A 325 -1.25 -7.28 11.54
CA TYR A 325 -2.21 -7.62 10.50
C TYR A 325 -3.54 -6.87 10.70
N ILE A 326 -4.04 -6.85 11.94
CA ILE A 326 -5.30 -6.17 12.27
C ILE A 326 -5.16 -4.65 12.09
N PHE A 327 -4.17 -4.02 12.73
CA PHE A 327 -4.06 -2.56 12.72
C PHE A 327 -3.64 -1.99 11.37
N PHE A 328 -2.64 -2.57 10.73
CA PHE A 328 -2.24 -2.13 9.39
C PHE A 328 -3.30 -2.49 8.34
N GLY A 329 -3.92 -3.67 8.47
CA GLY A 329 -5.02 -4.06 7.60
C GLY A 329 -6.19 -3.08 7.69
N MET A 330 -6.61 -2.70 8.91
CA MET A 330 -7.64 -1.68 9.10
C MET A 330 -7.20 -0.31 8.57
N PHE A 331 -5.94 0.07 8.82
CA PHE A 331 -5.42 1.34 8.33
C PHE A 331 -5.47 1.42 6.80
N PHE A 332 -5.00 0.40 6.09
CA PHE A 332 -5.04 0.36 4.62
C PHE A 332 -6.46 0.27 4.07
N LEU A 333 -7.35 -0.48 4.73
CA LEU A 333 -8.75 -0.52 4.35
C LEU A 333 -9.40 0.88 4.44
N ILE A 334 -9.10 1.61 5.52
CA ILE A 334 -9.60 2.96 5.73
C ILE A 334 -9.01 3.93 4.68
N GLU A 335 -7.69 3.82 4.39
CA GLU A 335 -7.00 4.62 3.38
C GLU A 335 -7.63 4.42 2.00
N ASP A 336 -7.90 3.16 1.63
CA ASP A 336 -8.55 2.81 0.36
C ASP A 336 -9.99 3.33 0.27
N MET A 337 -10.78 3.17 1.34
CA MET A 337 -12.14 3.69 1.42
C MET A 337 -12.23 5.23 1.45
N ASP A 338 -11.16 5.92 1.83
CA ASP A 338 -11.13 7.38 1.86
C ASP A 338 -11.01 7.99 0.46
N HIS A 339 -10.58 7.18 -0.52
CA HIS A 339 -10.47 7.53 -1.94
C HIS A 339 -11.41 6.70 -2.83
N PRO A 340 -12.74 6.76 -2.61
CA PRO A 340 -13.70 5.83 -3.21
C PRO A 340 -13.89 6.01 -4.73
N LEU A 341 -13.31 7.07 -5.30
CA LEU A 341 -13.30 7.38 -6.74
C LEU A 341 -11.91 7.17 -7.36
N ASP A 342 -11.01 6.48 -6.68
CA ASP A 342 -9.74 6.02 -7.25
C ASP A 342 -9.95 4.68 -7.96
N TYR A 343 -10.00 4.70 -9.29
CA TYR A 343 -10.16 3.51 -10.14
C TYR A 343 -8.83 2.95 -10.63
N SER A 344 -7.74 3.19 -9.89
CA SER A 344 -6.45 2.56 -10.17
C SER A 344 -6.47 1.05 -9.86
N ASP A 345 -5.56 0.30 -10.49
CA ASP A 345 -5.41 -1.14 -10.24
C ASP A 345 -5.01 -1.47 -8.77
N GLU A 346 -4.67 -0.45 -7.99
CA GLU A 346 -4.28 -0.59 -6.58
C GLU A 346 -5.47 -0.47 -5.62
N SER A 347 -6.56 0.16 -6.03
CA SER A 347 -7.77 0.33 -5.20
C SER A 347 -8.61 -0.94 -5.19
N LEU A 348 -9.08 -1.32 -4.00
CA LEU A 348 -9.94 -2.49 -3.76
C LEU A 348 -11.40 -2.11 -3.58
N ILE A 349 -11.65 -0.89 -3.12
CA ILE A 349 -12.99 -0.40 -2.76
C ILE A 349 -13.26 0.86 -3.56
N THR A 350 -14.09 0.70 -4.59
CA THR A 350 -14.52 1.82 -5.45
C THR A 350 -16.03 1.88 -5.51
N VAL A 351 -16.55 3.07 -5.74
CA VAL A 351 -17.98 3.27 -5.98
C VAL A 351 -18.38 2.65 -7.31
N ASN A 352 -19.51 1.96 -7.32
CA ASN A 352 -20.03 1.35 -8.54
C ASN A 352 -20.60 2.40 -9.51
N LEU A 353 -19.97 2.54 -10.68
CA LEU A 353 -20.42 3.43 -11.75
C LEU A 353 -21.29 2.72 -12.81
N ASP A 354 -21.52 1.42 -12.71
CA ASP A 354 -22.32 0.65 -13.69
C ASP A 354 -23.69 1.31 -14.00
N PRO A 355 -24.46 1.84 -13.00
CA PRO A 355 -25.75 2.47 -13.28
C PRO A 355 -25.61 3.75 -14.13
N LEU A 356 -24.50 4.47 -14.01
CA LEU A 356 -24.21 5.65 -14.82
C LEU A 356 -23.72 5.26 -16.23
N GLU A 357 -22.92 4.23 -16.34
CA GLU A 357 -22.39 3.70 -17.60
C GLU A 357 -23.52 3.09 -18.44
N GLU A 358 -24.41 2.30 -17.84
CA GLU A 358 -25.61 1.76 -18.47
C GLU A 358 -26.52 2.89 -18.99
N LEU A 359 -26.65 3.96 -18.22
CA LEU A 359 -27.41 5.13 -18.64
C LEU A 359 -26.80 5.81 -19.88
N ILE A 360 -25.48 5.95 -19.92
CA ILE A 360 -24.77 6.53 -21.07
C ILE A 360 -24.99 5.66 -22.32
N GLU A 361 -24.88 4.35 -22.21
CA GLU A 361 -25.14 3.43 -23.31
C GLU A 361 -26.58 3.52 -23.82
N ASN A 362 -27.56 3.49 -22.91
CA ASN A 362 -28.97 3.60 -23.25
C ASN A 362 -29.32 4.92 -23.95
N LEU A 363 -28.69 6.03 -23.54
CA LEU A 363 -28.88 7.33 -24.16
C LEU A 363 -28.15 7.49 -25.51
N SER A 364 -27.12 6.68 -25.78
CA SER A 364 -26.42 6.67 -27.06
C SER A 364 -27.12 5.82 -28.12
N ILE A 365 -27.85 4.77 -27.73
CA ILE A 365 -28.60 3.88 -28.63
C ILE A 365 -29.89 4.54 -29.14
N ASN A 366 -30.49 5.44 -28.37
CA ASN A 366 -31.75 6.10 -28.71
C ASN A 366 -31.58 7.38 -29.52
N ASN A 367 -30.47 7.57 -30.21
CA ASN A 367 -30.25 8.59 -31.25
C ASN A 367 -30.15 7.92 -32.61
#